data_a17d8bb315112fb91ae0cb43859bb88d
#
_entry.id   a17d8bb315112fb91ae0cb43859bb88d
#
_cell.length_a   1.000
_cell.length_b   1.000
_cell.length_c   1.000
_cell.angle_alpha   90.00
_cell.angle_beta   90.00
_cell.angle_gamma   90.00
#
_symmetry.space_group_name_H-M   'P 1'
#
loop_
_entity.id
_entity.type
_entity.pdbx_description
1 polymer ?
#
loop_
_entity_poly.entity_id
_entity_poly.type
_entity_poly.pdbx_seq_one_letter_code
_entity_poly.pdbx_strand_id
1 'polypeptide(L)'
;SSAAPELAQTLLFLKERLYVPTGFHVSDAGSAENASVKLFLNTVIDKKLGSEGYHLSVSSSHITIKANQPAGLFYGVQTLLQLLPKEIESKTLVKNVHWQISSVEITDYPKLGWRGLMFDVARHFFTKEEVKQYIVAMSRYKYNVLHLHLTDDEGWRIEIKGFPKLTEIGAWNVKKVGEFGDFIPPKADEIRDYGGFYTQEDIRELVQFAKDRFINILPEVDVPGHSLAAIASYPELSCTPEAMKYKVRSGEKIMDWSRGAPPTALLDNTLCPANELVYSFMDTVITQL
;
A
#
# COMPACT_ATOMS: atom_id res chain seq x y z
N SER A 1 -1.42 18.42 -28.41
CA SER A 1 -0.30 17.54 -28.10
C SER A 1 -0.80 16.40 -27.26
N SER A 2 -0.50 15.15 -27.63
CA SER A 2 -0.82 13.98 -26.80
C SER A 2 -0.12 14.15 -25.45
N ALA A 3 -0.89 14.41 -24.39
CA ALA A 3 -0.34 14.50 -23.05
C ALA A 3 0.27 13.13 -22.70
N ALA A 4 1.42 13.13 -22.00
CA ALA A 4 1.97 11.90 -21.45
C ALA A 4 0.89 11.18 -20.64
N PRO A 5 0.81 9.85 -20.67
CA PRO A 5 -0.24 9.08 -19.96
C PRO A 5 -0.38 9.48 -18.48
N GLU A 6 0.73 9.72 -17.79
CA GLU A 6 0.74 10.11 -16.38
C GLU A 6 0.14 11.50 -16.14
N LEU A 7 0.23 12.41 -17.13
CA LEU A 7 -0.43 13.71 -17.05
C LEU A 7 -1.94 13.58 -17.22
N ALA A 8 -2.38 12.72 -18.13
CA ALA A 8 -3.80 12.42 -18.32
C ALA A 8 -4.41 11.82 -17.03
N GLN A 9 -3.67 10.93 -16.36
CA GLN A 9 -4.08 10.32 -15.11
C GLN A 9 -4.20 11.36 -13.97
N THR A 10 -3.23 12.27 -13.86
CA THR A 10 -3.27 13.36 -12.87
C THR A 10 -4.48 14.29 -13.10
N LEU A 11 -4.80 14.59 -14.37
CA LEU A 11 -5.98 15.38 -14.71
C LEU A 11 -7.28 14.65 -14.37
N LEU A 12 -7.36 13.37 -14.68
CA LEU A 12 -8.53 12.54 -14.33
C LEU A 12 -8.73 12.52 -12.81
N PHE A 13 -7.68 12.28 -12.05
CA PHE A 13 -7.71 12.33 -10.59
C PHE A 13 -8.24 13.67 -10.07
N LEU A 14 -7.73 14.80 -10.59
CA LEU A 14 -8.22 16.12 -10.20
C LEU A 14 -9.70 16.32 -10.51
N LYS A 15 -10.15 15.91 -11.72
CA LYS A 15 -11.56 16.00 -12.14
C LYS A 15 -12.48 15.23 -11.18
N GLU A 16 -12.14 13.99 -10.87
CA GLU A 16 -12.92 13.14 -9.95
C GLU A 16 -12.98 13.72 -8.55
N ARG A 17 -11.84 14.18 -8.03
CA ARG A 17 -11.72 14.78 -6.69
C ARG A 17 -12.51 16.07 -6.54
N LEU A 18 -12.63 16.86 -7.60
CA LEU A 18 -13.46 18.07 -7.61
C LEU A 18 -14.93 17.72 -7.80
N TYR A 19 -15.26 16.83 -8.73
CA TYR A 19 -16.67 16.56 -9.11
C TYR A 19 -17.51 16.04 -7.94
N VAL A 20 -17.02 15.06 -7.20
CA VAL A 20 -17.80 14.36 -6.17
C VAL A 20 -18.36 15.32 -5.10
N PRO A 21 -17.52 16.13 -4.42
CA PRO A 21 -18.01 17.00 -3.35
C PRO A 21 -18.63 18.30 -3.86
N THR A 22 -18.18 18.82 -5.02
CA THR A 22 -18.60 20.16 -5.47
C THR A 22 -19.72 20.10 -6.52
N GLY A 23 -19.85 19.00 -7.25
CA GLY A 23 -20.70 18.90 -8.44
C GLY A 23 -20.15 19.67 -9.67
N PHE A 24 -18.93 20.21 -9.60
CA PHE A 24 -18.35 20.96 -10.72
C PHE A 24 -17.89 20.01 -11.82
N HIS A 25 -18.46 20.16 -13.02
CA HIS A 25 -17.98 19.46 -14.20
C HIS A 25 -16.74 20.14 -14.74
N VAL A 26 -15.59 19.49 -14.60
CA VAL A 26 -14.30 19.96 -15.13
C VAL A 26 -14.13 19.43 -16.54
N SER A 27 -14.24 20.31 -17.52
CA SER A 27 -14.01 20.02 -18.95
C SER A 27 -12.59 20.42 -19.38
N ASP A 28 -12.14 19.85 -20.49
CA ASP A 28 -10.90 20.30 -21.13
C ASP A 28 -11.12 21.65 -21.82
N ALA A 29 -10.23 22.61 -21.56
CA ALA A 29 -10.40 23.98 -22.01
C ALA A 29 -10.09 24.20 -23.51
N GLY A 30 -9.59 23.20 -24.22
CA GLY A 30 -9.17 23.30 -25.62
C GLY A 30 -7.87 24.10 -25.83
N SER A 31 -7.63 25.15 -25.04
CA SER A 31 -6.36 25.92 -25.04
C SER A 31 -5.94 26.29 -23.61
N ALA A 32 -4.63 26.51 -23.43
CA ALA A 32 -4.08 26.96 -22.14
C ALA A 32 -4.54 28.38 -21.76
N GLU A 33 -4.89 29.23 -22.72
CA GLU A 33 -5.34 30.62 -22.45
C GLU A 33 -6.67 30.61 -21.71
N ASN A 34 -7.59 29.71 -22.09
CA ASN A 34 -8.93 29.64 -21.54
C ASN A 34 -9.05 28.74 -20.29
N ALA A 35 -7.97 28.06 -19.91
CA ALA A 35 -8.01 27.14 -18.79
C ALA A 35 -7.95 27.87 -17.46
N SER A 36 -8.86 27.55 -16.54
CA SER A 36 -8.83 28.01 -15.15
C SER A 36 -7.75 27.30 -14.33
N VAL A 37 -7.48 26.02 -14.64
CA VAL A 37 -6.42 25.22 -14.02
C VAL A 37 -5.44 24.76 -15.10
N LYS A 38 -4.16 25.03 -14.91
CA LYS A 38 -3.09 24.79 -15.89
C LYS A 38 -2.01 23.92 -15.28
N LEU A 39 -1.70 22.77 -15.90
CA LEU A 39 -0.63 21.88 -15.50
C LEU A 39 0.47 21.90 -16.59
N PHE A 40 1.71 22.21 -16.22
CA PHE A 40 2.84 22.30 -17.14
C PHE A 40 4.03 21.49 -16.66
N LEU A 41 4.59 20.69 -17.54
CA LEU A 41 5.95 20.19 -17.36
C LEU A 41 6.95 21.24 -17.83
N ASN A 42 7.98 21.47 -17.03
CA ASN A 42 9.03 22.42 -17.36
C ASN A 42 9.81 21.96 -18.61
N THR A 43 10.01 22.85 -19.56
CA THR A 43 10.86 22.58 -20.72
C THR A 43 12.35 22.67 -20.36
N VAL A 44 12.68 23.50 -19.37
CA VAL A 44 14.01 23.60 -18.75
C VAL A 44 13.89 23.12 -17.29
N ILE A 45 14.76 22.19 -16.93
CA ILE A 45 14.73 21.57 -15.59
C ILE A 45 15.08 22.64 -14.53
N ASP A 46 14.19 22.84 -13.58
CA ASP A 46 14.49 23.57 -12.35
C ASP A 46 15.14 22.60 -11.35
N LYS A 47 16.46 22.75 -11.14
CA LYS A 47 17.24 21.87 -10.27
C LYS A 47 16.74 21.86 -8.82
N LYS A 48 16.09 22.94 -8.36
CA LYS A 48 15.57 23.06 -6.99
C LYS A 48 14.37 22.11 -6.76
N LEU A 49 13.56 21.92 -7.79
CA LEU A 49 12.37 21.07 -7.70
C LEU A 49 12.68 19.56 -7.72
N GLY A 50 13.82 19.16 -8.33
CA GLY A 50 14.10 17.74 -8.53
C GLY A 50 13.02 17.04 -9.36
N SER A 51 12.76 15.77 -9.07
CA SER A 51 11.76 14.95 -9.77
C SER A 51 10.34 15.09 -9.21
N GLU A 52 10.18 15.51 -7.96
CA GLU A 52 8.91 15.49 -7.24
C GLU A 52 8.43 16.87 -6.79
N GLY A 53 9.26 17.91 -6.92
CA GLY A 53 8.89 19.27 -6.55
C GLY A 53 8.03 19.96 -7.61
N TYR A 54 7.37 21.03 -7.18
CA TYR A 54 6.47 21.83 -8.01
C TYR A 54 6.43 23.30 -7.58
N HIS A 55 5.96 24.13 -8.49
CA HIS A 55 5.48 25.49 -8.23
C HIS A 55 3.96 25.51 -8.40
N LEU A 56 3.24 25.97 -7.40
CA LEU A 56 1.80 26.21 -7.45
C LEU A 56 1.54 27.70 -7.30
N SER A 57 0.87 28.28 -8.26
CA SER A 57 0.42 29.69 -8.27
C SER A 57 -1.10 29.75 -8.33
N VAL A 58 -1.72 30.44 -7.41
CA VAL A 58 -3.16 30.71 -7.38
C VAL A 58 -3.34 32.23 -7.47
N SER A 59 -3.97 32.68 -8.55
CA SER A 59 -4.34 34.07 -8.79
C SER A 59 -5.86 34.25 -8.77
N SER A 60 -6.33 35.46 -8.93
CA SER A 60 -7.78 35.73 -9.05
C SER A 60 -8.41 35.16 -10.33
N SER A 61 -7.62 34.80 -11.35
CA SER A 61 -8.11 34.37 -12.67
C SER A 61 -7.79 32.92 -13.00
N HIS A 62 -6.71 32.36 -12.45
CA HIS A 62 -6.28 31.00 -12.79
C HIS A 62 -5.36 30.38 -11.75
N ILE A 63 -5.25 29.06 -11.81
CA ILE A 63 -4.34 28.24 -11.02
C ILE A 63 -3.33 27.63 -11.98
N THR A 64 -2.06 27.67 -11.63
CA THR A 64 -0.99 27.06 -12.42
C THR A 64 -0.12 26.16 -11.55
N ILE A 65 0.12 24.95 -12.00
CA ILE A 65 1.07 24.01 -11.38
C ILE A 65 2.15 23.70 -12.42
N LYS A 66 3.42 23.90 -12.04
CA LYS A 66 4.59 23.59 -12.87
C LYS A 66 5.50 22.64 -12.14
N ALA A 67 6.02 21.62 -12.83
CA ALA A 67 6.94 20.65 -12.27
C ALA A 67 7.90 20.12 -13.36
N ASN A 68 9.00 19.51 -12.94
CA ASN A 68 9.93 18.86 -13.88
C ASN A 68 9.41 17.53 -14.39
N GLN A 69 8.63 16.82 -13.56
CA GLN A 69 8.14 15.46 -13.81
C GLN A 69 6.64 15.34 -13.41
N PRO A 70 5.93 14.35 -13.96
CA PRO A 70 4.52 14.14 -13.65
C PRO A 70 4.22 13.97 -12.14
N ALA A 71 5.12 13.34 -11.37
CA ALA A 71 4.99 13.19 -9.92
C ALA A 71 4.85 14.55 -9.20
N GLY A 72 5.66 15.53 -9.58
CA GLY A 72 5.56 16.89 -9.03
C GLY A 72 4.24 17.56 -9.34
N LEU A 73 3.67 17.36 -10.54
CA LEU A 73 2.32 17.85 -10.89
C LEU A 73 1.26 17.22 -10.01
N PHE A 74 1.32 15.90 -9.79
CA PHE A 74 0.41 15.21 -8.91
C PHE A 74 0.49 15.72 -7.46
N TYR A 75 1.69 15.91 -6.93
CA TYR A 75 1.87 16.47 -5.58
C TYR A 75 1.41 17.93 -5.47
N GLY A 76 1.57 18.70 -6.54
CA GLY A 76 0.99 20.04 -6.65
C GLY A 76 -0.54 20.03 -6.61
N VAL A 77 -1.17 19.05 -7.27
CA VAL A 77 -2.61 18.82 -7.22
C VAL A 77 -3.05 18.41 -5.78
N GLN A 78 -2.29 17.56 -5.08
CA GLN A 78 -2.60 17.25 -3.68
C GLN A 78 -2.58 18.50 -2.80
N THR A 79 -1.61 19.39 -2.99
CA THR A 79 -1.57 20.65 -2.26
C THR A 79 -2.73 21.57 -2.63
N LEU A 80 -3.07 21.67 -3.92
CA LEU A 80 -4.24 22.42 -4.36
C LEU A 80 -5.53 21.96 -3.66
N LEU A 81 -5.73 20.63 -3.57
CA LEU A 81 -6.89 20.06 -2.86
C LEU A 81 -6.89 20.39 -1.37
N GLN A 82 -5.70 20.43 -0.72
CA GLN A 82 -5.58 20.80 0.69
C GLN A 82 -5.81 22.30 0.97
N LEU A 83 -5.71 23.15 -0.04
CA LEU A 83 -6.04 24.59 0.09
C LEU A 83 -7.55 24.87 -0.02
N LEU A 84 -8.33 23.92 -0.50
CA LEU A 84 -9.79 24.01 -0.56
C LEU A 84 -10.41 23.79 0.82
N PRO A 85 -11.66 24.21 1.03
CA PRO A 85 -12.41 23.87 2.24
C PRO A 85 -12.38 22.35 2.52
N LYS A 86 -12.36 21.95 3.80
CA LYS A 86 -12.25 20.54 4.22
C LYS A 86 -13.33 19.63 3.62
N GLU A 87 -14.44 20.20 3.23
CA GLU A 87 -15.57 19.54 2.56
C GLU A 87 -15.17 18.90 1.23
N ILE A 88 -13.99 19.25 0.65
CA ILE A 88 -13.42 18.60 -0.55
C ILE A 88 -13.15 17.11 -0.31
N GLU A 89 -13.04 16.67 0.93
CA GLU A 89 -12.85 15.27 1.31
C GLU A 89 -14.15 14.47 1.39
N SER A 90 -15.30 15.12 1.18
CA SER A 90 -16.60 14.43 1.18
C SER A 90 -16.71 13.41 0.03
N LYS A 91 -17.30 12.27 0.35
CA LYS A 91 -17.63 11.21 -0.64
C LYS A 91 -18.98 11.45 -1.33
N THR A 92 -19.65 12.55 -1.02
CA THR A 92 -20.95 12.96 -1.58
C THR A 92 -20.97 14.45 -1.84
N LEU A 93 -21.89 14.89 -2.70
CA LEU A 93 -22.10 16.30 -2.99
C LEU A 93 -22.41 17.10 -1.70
N VAL A 94 -21.68 18.19 -1.49
CA VAL A 94 -21.88 19.09 -0.35
C VAL A 94 -22.43 20.42 -0.85
N LYS A 95 -23.56 20.86 -0.26
CA LYS A 95 -24.21 22.13 -0.59
C LYS A 95 -23.78 23.24 0.36
N ASN A 96 -23.92 24.49 -0.07
CA ASN A 96 -23.65 25.69 0.74
C ASN A 96 -22.20 25.85 1.20
N VAL A 97 -21.25 25.39 0.40
CA VAL A 97 -19.81 25.61 0.61
C VAL A 97 -19.31 26.65 -0.37
N HIS A 98 -18.59 27.66 0.13
CA HIS A 98 -17.86 28.60 -0.72
C HIS A 98 -16.56 27.96 -1.17
N TRP A 99 -16.54 27.40 -2.38
CA TRP A 99 -15.37 26.78 -2.98
C TRP A 99 -14.39 27.84 -3.48
N GLN A 100 -13.55 28.34 -2.59
CA GLN A 100 -12.58 29.39 -2.89
C GLN A 100 -11.20 29.05 -2.30
N ILE A 101 -10.16 29.58 -2.93
CA ILE A 101 -8.78 29.50 -2.46
C ILE A 101 -8.22 30.91 -2.46
N SER A 102 -7.53 31.31 -1.41
CA SER A 102 -6.79 32.57 -1.39
C SER A 102 -5.65 32.57 -2.39
N SER A 103 -5.35 33.71 -3.00
CA SER A 103 -4.18 33.85 -3.87
C SER A 103 -2.92 33.51 -3.09
N VAL A 104 -2.10 32.63 -3.67
CA VAL A 104 -0.87 32.12 -3.02
C VAL A 104 0.16 31.66 -4.06
N GLU A 105 1.44 31.79 -3.73
CA GLU A 105 2.56 31.21 -4.44
C GLU A 105 3.24 30.18 -3.53
N ILE A 106 3.36 28.94 -4.00
CA ILE A 106 3.99 27.84 -3.26
C ILE A 106 5.07 27.22 -4.13
N THR A 107 6.27 27.08 -3.58
CA THR A 107 7.33 26.25 -4.11
C THR A 107 7.62 25.16 -3.09
N ASP A 108 7.40 23.92 -3.47
CA ASP A 108 7.56 22.79 -2.58
C ASP A 108 8.32 21.65 -3.26
N TYR A 109 9.14 20.96 -2.49
CA TYR A 109 9.92 19.81 -2.93
C TYR A 109 10.25 18.93 -1.72
N PRO A 110 10.34 17.60 -1.91
CA PRO A 110 10.59 16.70 -0.79
C PRO A 110 12.00 16.89 -0.23
N LYS A 111 12.11 16.96 1.08
CA LYS A 111 13.39 16.94 1.79
C LYS A 111 14.03 15.55 1.79
N LEU A 112 13.19 14.50 1.76
CA LEU A 112 13.58 13.10 1.75
C LEU A 112 13.00 12.42 0.50
N GLY A 113 13.84 11.74 -0.28
CA GLY A 113 13.42 11.00 -1.48
C GLY A 113 12.62 9.73 -1.16
N TRP A 114 12.88 9.11 0.00
CA TRP A 114 12.13 7.95 0.49
C TRP A 114 11.14 8.37 1.57
N ARG A 115 9.85 8.20 1.31
CA ARG A 115 8.76 8.49 2.24
C ARG A 115 7.81 7.30 2.26
N GLY A 116 8.23 6.26 3.01
CA GLY A 116 7.54 4.97 3.07
C GLY A 116 6.65 4.83 4.31
N LEU A 117 5.61 4.02 4.16
CA LEU A 117 4.85 3.43 5.26
C LEU A 117 4.78 1.93 5.06
N MET A 118 4.92 1.18 6.15
CA MET A 118 4.70 -0.27 6.15
C MET A 118 3.23 -0.56 6.47
N PHE A 119 2.67 -1.56 5.79
CA PHE A 119 1.34 -2.07 6.05
C PHE A 119 1.41 -3.59 6.22
N ASP A 120 1.16 -4.05 7.43
CA ASP A 120 1.15 -5.46 7.79
C ASP A 120 -0.24 -6.04 7.51
N VAL A 121 -0.35 -6.82 6.44
CA VAL A 121 -1.56 -7.54 6.04
C VAL A 121 -1.49 -9.02 6.44
N ALA A 122 -0.35 -9.47 6.97
CA ALA A 122 -0.12 -10.85 7.36
C ALA A 122 -0.72 -11.17 8.74
N ARG A 123 -0.42 -10.35 9.78
CA ARG A 123 -0.97 -10.56 11.12
C ARG A 123 -2.48 -10.33 11.17
N HIS A 124 -2.96 -9.41 10.34
CA HIS A 124 -4.38 -9.17 10.14
C HIS A 124 -4.64 -8.97 8.64
N PHE A 125 -5.54 -9.75 8.06
CA PHE A 125 -5.88 -9.63 6.64
C PHE A 125 -6.74 -8.39 6.39
N PHE A 126 -6.33 -7.60 5.41
CA PHE A 126 -7.09 -6.49 4.87
C PHE A 126 -7.46 -6.78 3.42
N THR A 127 -8.69 -6.48 3.06
CA THR A 127 -9.16 -6.64 1.68
C THR A 127 -8.40 -5.73 0.71
N LYS A 128 -8.39 -6.07 -0.56
CA LYS A 128 -7.81 -5.22 -1.63
C LYS A 128 -8.34 -3.79 -1.57
N GLU A 129 -9.63 -3.62 -1.31
CA GLU A 129 -10.25 -2.29 -1.24
C GLU A 129 -9.76 -1.48 -0.02
N GLU A 130 -9.49 -2.13 1.11
CA GLU A 130 -8.89 -1.47 2.27
C GLU A 130 -7.45 -1.06 2.00
N VAL A 131 -6.66 -1.90 1.31
CA VAL A 131 -5.30 -1.53 0.86
C VAL A 131 -5.35 -0.32 -0.08
N LYS A 132 -6.30 -0.26 -1.03
CA LYS A 132 -6.50 0.93 -1.87
C LYS A 132 -6.85 2.18 -1.06
N GLN A 133 -7.67 2.06 -0.01
CA GLN A 133 -7.96 3.19 0.88
C GLN A 133 -6.69 3.68 1.58
N TYR A 134 -5.83 2.76 2.03
CA TYR A 134 -4.53 3.10 2.61
C TYR A 134 -3.63 3.84 1.62
N ILE A 135 -3.54 3.36 0.38
CA ILE A 135 -2.82 4.03 -0.72
C ILE A 135 -3.37 5.44 -0.98
N VAL A 136 -4.70 5.61 -0.97
CA VAL A 136 -5.32 6.94 -1.10
C VAL A 136 -4.91 7.86 0.04
N ALA A 137 -4.91 7.37 1.29
CA ALA A 137 -4.45 8.15 2.44
C ALA A 137 -2.98 8.55 2.30
N MET A 138 -2.11 7.60 1.93
CA MET A 138 -0.69 7.86 1.67
C MET A 138 -0.48 8.95 0.61
N SER A 139 -1.24 8.89 -0.49
CA SER A 139 -1.10 9.85 -1.61
C SER A 139 -1.41 11.30 -1.20
N ARG A 140 -2.34 11.50 -0.27
CA ARG A 140 -2.70 12.83 0.28
C ARG A 140 -1.53 13.49 0.99
N TYR A 141 -0.69 12.69 1.65
CA TYR A 141 0.48 13.13 2.40
C TYR A 141 1.80 12.99 1.61
N LYS A 142 1.69 12.72 0.30
CA LYS A 142 2.83 12.61 -0.63
C LYS A 142 3.84 11.53 -0.25
N TYR A 143 3.38 10.44 0.40
CA TYR A 143 4.17 9.22 0.53
C TYR A 143 4.37 8.58 -0.84
N ASN A 144 5.54 7.96 -1.07
CA ASN A 144 5.91 7.39 -2.36
C ASN A 144 6.31 5.91 -2.32
N VAL A 145 6.32 5.29 -1.15
CA VAL A 145 6.60 3.85 -1.00
C VAL A 145 5.61 3.22 -0.02
N LEU A 146 4.89 2.20 -0.49
CA LEU A 146 4.12 1.29 0.35
C LEU A 146 4.93 0.01 0.55
N HIS A 147 5.46 -0.21 1.74
CA HIS A 147 6.07 -1.46 2.14
C HIS A 147 4.96 -2.41 2.59
N LEU A 148 4.68 -3.44 1.78
CA LEU A 148 3.58 -4.37 2.00
C LEU A 148 4.11 -5.69 2.55
N HIS A 149 3.88 -5.92 3.85
CA HIS A 149 4.29 -7.12 4.58
C HIS A 149 3.26 -8.22 4.35
N LEU A 150 3.60 -9.15 3.45
CA LEU A 150 2.67 -10.11 2.87
C LEU A 150 2.62 -11.45 3.60
N THR A 151 3.65 -11.78 4.39
CA THR A 151 3.75 -13.11 5.00
C THR A 151 4.29 -13.04 6.41
N ASP A 152 3.68 -13.84 7.31
CA ASP A 152 4.11 -14.01 8.69
C ASP A 152 3.51 -15.31 9.29
N ASP A 153 3.67 -15.53 10.56
CA ASP A 153 3.16 -16.69 11.28
C ASP A 153 1.63 -16.82 11.22
N GLU A 154 0.91 -15.70 11.16
CA GLU A 154 -0.54 -15.62 11.16
C GLU A 154 -1.15 -15.69 9.75
N GLY A 155 -0.33 -15.57 8.71
CA GLY A 155 -0.87 -15.66 7.36
C GLY A 155 0.12 -15.47 6.22
N TRP A 156 -0.14 -16.22 5.17
CA TRP A 156 0.47 -16.05 3.86
C TRP A 156 -0.54 -15.39 2.92
N ARG A 157 -0.25 -14.17 2.43
CA ARG A 157 -1.27 -13.34 1.77
C ARG A 157 -1.12 -13.17 0.27
N ILE A 158 -0.23 -13.92 -0.37
CA ILE A 158 -0.02 -13.84 -1.82
C ILE A 158 -0.08 -15.20 -2.49
N GLU A 159 -0.80 -15.27 -3.62
CA GLU A 159 -0.86 -16.46 -4.47
C GLU A 159 0.52 -16.73 -5.10
N ILE A 160 1.04 -17.94 -4.91
CA ILE A 160 2.22 -18.46 -5.60
C ILE A 160 1.81 -19.69 -6.41
N LYS A 161 1.89 -19.60 -7.73
CA LYS A 161 1.58 -20.71 -8.63
C LYS A 161 2.55 -21.86 -8.38
N GLY A 162 2.02 -23.07 -8.27
CA GLY A 162 2.79 -24.26 -7.88
C GLY A 162 2.75 -24.57 -6.39
N PHE A 163 2.34 -23.60 -5.55
CA PHE A 163 2.21 -23.78 -4.10
C PHE A 163 0.80 -23.45 -3.58
N PRO A 164 -0.26 -24.17 -4.01
CA PRO A 164 -1.65 -23.81 -3.70
C PRO A 164 -1.96 -23.83 -2.20
N LYS A 165 -1.32 -24.70 -1.41
CA LYS A 165 -1.58 -24.78 0.05
C LYS A 165 -1.19 -23.50 0.80
N LEU A 166 -0.34 -22.63 0.24
CA LEU A 166 -0.03 -21.33 0.84
C LEU A 166 -1.28 -20.46 0.98
N THR A 167 -2.22 -20.57 0.04
CA THR A 167 -3.49 -19.83 0.07
C THR A 167 -4.67 -20.68 0.55
N GLU A 168 -4.62 -22.00 0.40
CA GLU A 168 -5.65 -22.91 0.90
C GLU A 168 -5.56 -23.14 2.41
N ILE A 169 -4.36 -23.15 2.97
CA ILE A 169 -4.06 -23.39 4.39
C ILE A 169 -3.42 -22.16 5.01
N GLY A 170 -2.31 -21.68 4.43
CA GLY A 170 -1.45 -20.62 5.00
C GLY A 170 -2.15 -19.27 5.15
N ALA A 171 -3.20 -19.01 4.39
CA ALA A 171 -3.95 -17.76 4.44
C ALA A 171 -5.02 -17.71 5.55
N TRP A 172 -5.24 -18.80 6.30
CA TRP A 172 -6.40 -18.94 7.17
C TRP A 172 -6.02 -19.34 8.60
N ASN A 173 -6.56 -18.60 9.56
CA ASN A 173 -6.40 -18.89 10.99
C ASN A 173 -7.75 -18.81 11.73
N VAL A 174 -7.72 -18.92 13.05
CA VAL A 174 -8.91 -18.75 13.89
C VAL A 174 -8.99 -17.29 14.32
N LYS A 175 -10.15 -16.67 14.14
CA LYS A 175 -10.36 -15.29 14.61
C LYS A 175 -10.28 -15.24 16.14
N LYS A 176 -9.34 -14.48 16.65
CA LYS A 176 -9.17 -14.23 18.08
C LYS A 176 -9.44 -12.77 18.41
N VAL A 177 -9.87 -12.54 19.65
CA VAL A 177 -10.12 -11.21 20.20
C VAL A 177 -9.37 -11.10 21.52
N GLY A 178 -8.68 -9.99 21.73
CA GLY A 178 -7.90 -9.75 22.94
C GLY A 178 -6.58 -9.03 22.60
N GLU A 179 -5.59 -9.23 23.42
CA GLU A 179 -4.24 -8.66 23.24
C GLU A 179 -3.41 -9.57 22.34
N PHE A 180 -2.85 -9.00 21.26
CA PHE A 180 -2.03 -9.74 20.31
C PHE A 180 -0.79 -10.33 20.99
N GLY A 181 -0.51 -11.61 20.67
CA GLY A 181 0.62 -12.35 21.25
C GLY A 181 0.33 -13.01 22.60
N ASP A 182 -0.89 -12.89 23.12
CA ASP A 182 -1.31 -13.49 24.39
C ASP A 182 -2.70 -14.14 24.32
N PHE A 183 -3.15 -14.48 23.11
CA PHE A 183 -4.43 -15.16 22.92
C PHE A 183 -4.37 -16.59 23.40
N ILE A 184 -5.49 -17.09 23.94
CA ILE A 184 -5.67 -18.51 24.27
C ILE A 184 -5.49 -19.34 22.98
N PRO A 185 -4.69 -20.40 23.00
CA PRO A 185 -4.53 -21.28 21.84
C PRO A 185 -5.88 -21.79 21.32
N PRO A 186 -6.06 -21.89 19.99
CA PRO A 186 -7.29 -22.42 19.41
C PRO A 186 -7.52 -23.86 19.86
N LYS A 187 -8.79 -24.22 20.05
CA LYS A 187 -9.19 -25.62 20.21
C LYS A 187 -9.01 -26.39 18.91
N ALA A 188 -8.89 -27.69 18.99
CA ALA A 188 -8.64 -28.54 17.82
C ALA A 188 -9.77 -28.49 16.77
N ASP A 189 -11.00 -28.23 17.22
CA ASP A 189 -12.24 -28.16 16.42
C ASP A 189 -12.66 -26.73 16.04
N GLU A 190 -11.91 -25.70 16.45
CA GLU A 190 -12.20 -24.31 16.04
C GLU A 190 -11.96 -24.13 14.53
N ILE A 191 -12.94 -23.53 13.86
CA ILE A 191 -12.91 -23.29 12.41
C ILE A 191 -11.83 -22.24 12.08
N ARG A 192 -11.03 -22.55 11.04
CA ARG A 192 -10.00 -21.67 10.51
C ARG A 192 -10.50 -21.00 9.22
N ASP A 193 -11.33 -20.00 9.39
CA ASP A 193 -11.98 -19.25 8.29
C ASP A 193 -11.71 -17.75 8.35
N TYR A 194 -10.85 -17.31 9.28
CA TYR A 194 -10.44 -15.93 9.36
C TYR A 194 -9.14 -15.69 8.59
N GLY A 195 -9.19 -14.80 7.62
CA GLY A 195 -8.03 -14.47 6.78
C GLY A 195 -8.43 -14.13 5.36
N GLY A 196 -7.56 -14.43 4.43
CA GLY A 196 -7.67 -14.18 3.01
C GLY A 196 -6.31 -14.01 2.36
N PHE A 197 -6.31 -13.81 1.06
CA PHE A 197 -5.09 -13.60 0.28
C PHE A 197 -5.39 -12.75 -0.96
N TYR A 198 -4.34 -12.26 -1.59
CA TYR A 198 -4.39 -11.58 -2.88
C TYR A 198 -3.96 -12.54 -3.98
N THR A 199 -4.75 -12.61 -5.04
CA THR A 199 -4.33 -13.25 -6.29
C THR A 199 -3.22 -12.42 -6.94
N GLN A 200 -2.47 -13.01 -7.86
CA GLN A 200 -1.48 -12.24 -8.64
C GLN A 200 -2.15 -11.08 -9.39
N GLU A 201 -3.40 -11.25 -9.83
CA GLU A 201 -4.16 -10.20 -10.50
C GLU A 201 -4.52 -9.07 -9.54
N ASP A 202 -4.91 -9.39 -8.29
CA ASP A 202 -5.16 -8.38 -7.25
C ASP A 202 -3.89 -7.55 -6.97
N ILE A 203 -2.73 -8.19 -6.92
CA ILE A 203 -1.45 -7.48 -6.74
C ILE A 203 -1.15 -6.58 -7.95
N ARG A 204 -1.34 -7.05 -9.18
CA ARG A 204 -1.17 -6.20 -10.38
C ARG A 204 -2.09 -4.99 -10.35
N GLU A 205 -3.33 -5.17 -9.94
CA GLU A 205 -4.30 -4.08 -9.79
C GLU A 205 -3.85 -3.08 -8.70
N LEU A 206 -3.37 -3.56 -7.54
CA LEU A 206 -2.84 -2.71 -6.49
C LEU A 206 -1.60 -1.93 -6.95
N VAL A 207 -0.69 -2.59 -7.65
CA VAL A 207 0.53 -1.95 -8.21
C VAL A 207 0.15 -0.84 -9.19
N GLN A 208 -0.81 -1.09 -10.11
CA GLN A 208 -1.26 -0.08 -11.05
C GLN A 208 -1.96 1.07 -10.33
N PHE A 209 -2.83 0.77 -9.36
CA PHE A 209 -3.53 1.78 -8.56
C PHE A 209 -2.59 2.68 -7.75
N ALA A 210 -1.52 2.09 -7.20
CA ALA A 210 -0.46 2.83 -6.49
C ALA A 210 0.37 3.68 -7.47
N LYS A 211 0.76 3.10 -8.62
CA LYS A 211 1.52 3.78 -9.67
C LYS A 211 0.80 5.03 -10.21
N ASP A 212 -0.52 4.96 -10.38
CA ASP A 212 -1.36 6.08 -10.79
C ASP A 212 -1.33 7.25 -9.76
N ARG A 213 -0.80 7.00 -8.56
CA ARG A 213 -0.62 7.95 -7.46
C ARG A 213 0.85 8.20 -7.10
N PHE A 214 1.78 7.75 -7.97
CA PHE A 214 3.22 7.87 -7.78
C PHE A 214 3.72 7.20 -6.49
N ILE A 215 3.09 6.09 -6.11
CA ILE A 215 3.48 5.23 -5.00
C ILE A 215 4.00 3.91 -5.56
N ASN A 216 5.21 3.51 -5.16
CA ASN A 216 5.77 2.19 -5.44
C ASN A 216 5.37 1.22 -4.33
N ILE A 217 4.99 -0.01 -4.69
CA ILE A 217 4.81 -1.09 -3.72
C ILE A 217 6.13 -1.85 -3.60
N LEU A 218 6.62 -1.97 -2.37
CA LEU A 218 7.75 -2.81 -1.99
C LEU A 218 7.17 -4.05 -1.30
N PRO A 219 7.08 -5.21 -1.98
CA PRO A 219 6.59 -6.43 -1.35
C PRO A 219 7.64 -6.99 -0.39
N GLU A 220 7.19 -7.53 0.74
CA GLU A 220 8.02 -8.25 1.69
C GLU A 220 7.47 -9.66 1.90
N VAL A 221 8.36 -10.65 1.80
CA VAL A 221 8.17 -12.02 2.26
C VAL A 221 9.21 -12.27 3.35
N ASP A 222 8.76 -12.39 4.60
CA ASP A 222 9.65 -12.51 5.76
C ASP A 222 10.15 -13.94 5.92
N VAL A 223 11.46 -14.11 5.93
CA VAL A 223 12.16 -15.39 6.01
C VAL A 223 13.54 -15.21 6.66
N PRO A 224 14.13 -16.24 7.29
CA PRO A 224 13.62 -17.61 7.47
C PRO A 224 12.68 -17.76 8.67
N GLY A 225 12.69 -16.82 9.62
CA GLY A 225 11.73 -16.73 10.72
C GLY A 225 10.36 -16.25 10.22
N HIS A 226 9.40 -16.11 11.13
CA HIS A 226 8.05 -15.64 10.77
C HIS A 226 7.37 -16.45 9.66
N SER A 227 7.71 -17.75 9.54
CA SER A 227 7.34 -18.60 8.42
C SER A 227 6.36 -19.70 8.78
N LEU A 228 5.67 -19.59 9.93
CA LEU A 228 4.77 -20.66 10.39
C LEU A 228 3.61 -20.92 9.41
N ALA A 229 3.10 -19.89 8.74
CA ALA A 229 2.06 -20.07 7.73
C ALA A 229 2.56 -20.91 6.54
N ALA A 230 3.80 -20.68 6.11
CA ALA A 230 4.44 -21.49 5.05
C ALA A 230 4.69 -22.94 5.53
N ILE A 231 5.21 -23.11 6.74
CA ILE A 231 5.49 -24.45 7.34
C ILE A 231 4.20 -25.22 7.58
N ALA A 232 3.15 -24.59 8.07
CA ALA A 232 1.84 -25.23 8.23
C ALA A 232 1.25 -25.71 6.88
N SER A 233 1.59 -25.04 5.79
CA SER A 233 1.19 -25.39 4.42
C SER A 233 2.07 -26.51 3.83
N TYR A 234 3.38 -26.44 4.09
CA TYR A 234 4.42 -27.34 3.56
C TYR A 234 5.40 -27.70 4.68
N PRO A 235 5.05 -28.69 5.54
CA PRO A 235 5.86 -29.06 6.70
C PRO A 235 7.29 -29.49 6.37
N GLU A 236 7.51 -29.97 5.16
CA GLU A 236 8.82 -30.36 4.63
C GLU A 236 9.80 -29.18 4.54
N LEU A 237 9.36 -27.94 4.65
CA LEU A 237 10.22 -26.76 4.68
C LEU A 237 10.89 -26.54 6.05
N SER A 238 10.44 -27.25 7.11
CA SER A 238 11.01 -27.15 8.46
C SER A 238 12.08 -28.22 8.70
N CYS A 239 13.04 -27.91 9.62
CA CYS A 239 13.95 -28.90 10.19
C CYS A 239 13.32 -29.73 11.31
N THR A 240 12.15 -29.36 11.80
CA THR A 240 11.48 -29.97 12.96
C THR A 240 10.58 -31.13 12.52
N PRO A 241 10.82 -32.37 13.04
CA PRO A 241 10.04 -33.54 12.64
C PRO A 241 8.52 -33.42 12.91
N GLU A 242 8.15 -32.66 13.94
CA GLU A 242 6.77 -32.41 14.34
C GLU A 242 6.05 -31.35 13.51
N ALA A 243 6.70 -30.71 12.54
CA ALA A 243 6.14 -29.63 11.74
C ALA A 243 4.82 -30.00 11.05
N MET A 244 4.59 -31.28 10.73
CA MET A 244 3.32 -31.77 10.18
C MET A 244 2.12 -31.53 11.10
N LYS A 245 2.35 -31.23 12.40
CA LYS A 245 1.28 -30.92 13.37
C LYS A 245 1.03 -29.40 13.47
N TYR A 246 1.89 -28.59 12.88
CA TYR A 246 1.80 -27.14 12.98
C TYR A 246 0.55 -26.61 12.28
N LYS A 247 0.05 -25.51 12.80
CA LYS A 247 -1.08 -24.78 12.26
C LYS A 247 -0.70 -23.32 12.12
N VAL A 248 -1.33 -22.62 11.21
CA VAL A 248 -1.20 -21.17 11.10
C VAL A 248 -1.53 -20.52 12.44
N ARG A 249 -0.69 -19.62 12.89
CA ARG A 249 -0.86 -18.93 14.19
C ARG A 249 -2.15 -18.11 14.21
N SER A 250 -2.79 -18.07 15.36
CA SER A 250 -4.00 -17.28 15.59
C SER A 250 -3.80 -16.20 16.66
N GLY A 251 -2.53 -15.74 16.84
CA GLY A 251 -2.16 -14.72 17.81
C GLY A 251 -1.79 -15.27 19.21
N GLU A 252 -1.76 -16.60 19.38
CA GLU A 252 -1.27 -17.24 20.61
C GLU A 252 0.24 -17.02 20.81
N LYS A 253 0.66 -17.15 22.06
CA LYS A 253 2.05 -17.01 22.47
C LYS A 253 2.92 -18.11 21.86
N ILE A 254 4.00 -17.74 21.18
CA ILE A 254 4.98 -18.69 20.60
C ILE A 254 6.36 -18.55 21.20
N MET A 255 6.56 -17.61 22.13
CA MET A 255 7.82 -17.43 22.86
C MET A 255 7.56 -17.32 24.35
N ASP A 256 8.42 -17.94 25.15
CA ASP A 256 8.39 -17.84 26.60
C ASP A 256 9.49 -16.88 27.08
N TRP A 257 9.07 -15.78 27.69
CA TRP A 257 9.93 -14.73 28.27
C TRP A 257 10.08 -14.87 29.79
N SER A 258 9.52 -15.91 30.40
CA SER A 258 9.52 -16.07 31.86
C SER A 258 10.91 -16.12 32.49
N ARG A 259 11.92 -16.52 31.70
CA ARG A 259 13.33 -16.60 32.10
C ARG A 259 14.17 -15.38 31.69
N GLY A 260 13.55 -14.35 31.13
CA GLY A 260 14.22 -13.17 30.58
C GLY A 260 14.69 -13.35 29.14
N ALA A 261 15.64 -12.53 28.72
CA ALA A 261 16.21 -12.57 27.37
C ALA A 261 17.48 -13.45 27.33
N PRO A 262 17.70 -14.24 26.25
CA PRO A 262 16.78 -14.45 25.12
C PRO A 262 15.58 -15.32 25.53
N PRO A 263 14.41 -15.13 24.87
CA PRO A 263 13.25 -15.96 25.12
C PRO A 263 13.47 -17.39 24.61
N THR A 264 12.70 -18.34 25.17
CA THR A 264 12.67 -19.71 24.66
C THR A 264 11.54 -19.82 23.64
N ALA A 265 11.85 -20.31 22.43
CA ALA A 265 10.81 -20.62 21.44
C ALA A 265 9.95 -21.78 21.91
N LEU A 266 8.63 -21.60 21.86
CA LEU A 266 7.65 -22.65 22.15
C LEU A 266 7.28 -23.44 20.87
N LEU A 267 7.61 -22.90 19.73
CA LEU A 267 7.35 -23.45 18.40
C LEU A 267 8.47 -23.01 17.47
N ASP A 268 8.88 -23.90 16.55
CA ASP A 268 9.81 -23.57 15.48
C ASP A 268 9.03 -23.01 14.27
N ASN A 269 9.15 -21.70 14.04
CA ASN A 269 8.57 -20.99 12.93
C ASN A 269 9.60 -20.63 11.85
N THR A 270 10.71 -21.36 11.80
CA THR A 270 11.86 -21.04 10.94
C THR A 270 11.98 -22.04 9.78
N LEU A 271 12.10 -21.53 8.55
CA LEU A 271 12.45 -22.37 7.38
C LEU A 271 13.84 -22.99 7.60
N CYS A 272 13.97 -24.26 7.22
CA CYS A 272 15.19 -25.04 7.44
C CYS A 272 16.32 -24.64 6.49
N PRO A 273 17.38 -23.94 6.92
CA PRO A 273 18.45 -23.49 6.03
C PRO A 273 19.35 -24.65 5.52
N ALA A 274 19.24 -25.84 6.12
CA ALA A 274 19.96 -27.03 5.67
C ALA A 274 19.18 -27.86 4.62
N ASN A 275 17.97 -27.41 4.25
CA ASN A 275 17.12 -28.13 3.31
C ASN A 275 17.08 -27.42 1.97
N GLU A 276 17.57 -28.08 0.91
CA GLU A 276 17.61 -27.55 -0.45
C GLU A 276 16.21 -27.23 -1.02
N LEU A 277 15.15 -27.87 -0.51
CA LEU A 277 13.77 -27.56 -0.89
C LEU A 277 13.38 -26.13 -0.53
N VAL A 278 13.93 -25.57 0.56
CA VAL A 278 13.68 -24.18 0.98
C VAL A 278 14.20 -23.20 -0.08
N TYR A 279 15.37 -23.45 -0.63
CA TYR A 279 15.93 -22.57 -1.66
C TYR A 279 15.12 -22.64 -2.96
N SER A 280 14.71 -23.84 -3.36
CA SER A 280 13.83 -24.01 -4.53
C SER A 280 12.45 -23.37 -4.34
N PHE A 281 11.91 -23.46 -3.12
CA PHE A 281 10.68 -22.79 -2.74
C PHE A 281 10.84 -21.26 -2.83
N MET A 282 11.90 -20.71 -2.22
CA MET A 282 12.18 -19.28 -2.23
C MET A 282 12.45 -18.73 -3.63
N ASP A 283 13.18 -19.48 -4.48
CA ASP A 283 13.40 -19.10 -5.88
C ASP A 283 12.07 -18.96 -6.62
N THR A 284 11.16 -19.91 -6.42
CA THR A 284 9.81 -19.84 -7.01
C THR A 284 9.00 -18.64 -6.49
N VAL A 285 9.07 -18.36 -5.20
CA VAL A 285 8.37 -17.22 -4.58
C VAL A 285 8.90 -15.90 -5.13
N ILE A 286 10.23 -15.70 -5.10
CA ILE A 286 10.87 -14.46 -5.55
C ILE A 286 10.65 -14.21 -7.05
N THR A 287 10.66 -15.27 -7.86
CA THR A 287 10.44 -15.14 -9.31
C THR A 287 9.02 -14.67 -9.65
N GLN A 288 8.05 -14.89 -8.77
CA GLN A 288 6.63 -14.54 -8.99
C GLN A 288 6.20 -13.23 -8.33
N LEU A 289 7.05 -12.66 -7.48
CA LEU A 289 6.85 -11.34 -6.89
C LEU A 289 7.30 -10.23 -7.83
#